data_f5307c309f0909562b9b404ca700a8a5
#
_entry.id   f5307c309f0909562b9b404ca700a8a5
#
_cell.length_a   1.000
_cell.length_b   1.000
_cell.length_c   1.000
_cell.angle_alpha   90.00
_cell.angle_beta   90.00
_cell.angle_gamma   90.00
#
_symmetry.space_group_name_H-M   'P 1'
#
loop_
_entity.id
_entity.type
_entity.pdbx_description
1 polymer ?
#
loop_
_entity_poly.entity_id
_entity_poly.type
_entity_poly.pdbx_seq_one_letter_code
_entity_poly.pdbx_strand_id
1 'polypeptide(L)'
;YVDNFSSFVIMAFFSQGLLFLVMLCYDFGPLSLRDLAFFFMPFAWIISLFFGLALTVIIAKRSSGDDIGHSQALSLAFAKLLPGIGAGAVFTVISCLGLLFFVVPGLYWITVFCFFPFAVILEDKGVWGSFQRSRDLVQGYRRKVAGAHLAVLLSVCAIVLPFILGMKLLWVPRIYQSIFTDA
;
A
#
# COMPACT_ATOMS: atom_id res chain seq x y z
N TYR A 1 -0.76 -4.11 25.77
CA TYR A 1 0.02 -3.94 24.52
C TYR A 1 -0.16 -5.13 23.57
N VAL A 2 -0.27 -6.35 24.08
CA VAL A 2 -0.30 -7.58 23.26
C VAL A 2 -1.64 -7.77 22.53
N ASP A 3 -2.77 -7.46 23.17
CA ASP A 3 -4.12 -7.65 22.60
C ASP A 3 -4.39 -6.76 21.38
N ASN A 4 -3.64 -5.68 21.25
CA ASN A 4 -3.79 -4.70 20.20
C ASN A 4 -2.85 -4.93 19.02
N PHE A 5 -1.76 -5.70 19.21
CA PHE A 5 -0.82 -6.02 18.13
C PHE A 5 -1.44 -6.95 17.10
N SER A 6 -2.24 -7.93 17.55
CA SER A 6 -2.96 -8.84 16.64
C SER A 6 -3.89 -8.11 15.68
N SER A 7 -4.62 -7.13 16.17
CA SER A 7 -5.52 -6.31 15.35
C SER A 7 -4.79 -5.48 14.29
N PHE A 8 -3.65 -4.93 14.71
CA PHE A 8 -2.79 -4.18 13.79
C PHE A 8 -2.26 -5.08 12.67
N VAL A 9 -1.76 -6.26 13.02
CA VAL A 9 -1.25 -7.25 12.08
C VAL A 9 -2.36 -7.74 11.13
N ILE A 10 -3.55 -8.02 11.66
CA ILE A 10 -4.69 -8.47 10.85
C ILE A 10 -5.08 -7.39 9.82
N MET A 11 -5.24 -6.13 10.23
CA MET A 11 -5.60 -5.05 9.29
C MET A 11 -4.50 -4.77 8.28
N ALA A 12 -3.23 -4.79 8.69
CA ALA A 12 -2.09 -4.64 7.80
C ALA A 12 -2.03 -5.80 6.79
N PHE A 13 -2.30 -7.03 7.23
CA PHE A 13 -2.37 -8.20 6.36
C PHE A 13 -3.49 -8.07 5.32
N PHE A 14 -4.70 -7.66 5.72
CA PHE A 14 -5.79 -7.45 4.78
C PHE A 14 -5.53 -6.28 3.83
N SER A 15 -4.85 -5.22 4.30
CA SER A 15 -4.55 -4.06 3.45
C SER A 15 -3.54 -4.36 2.34
N GLN A 16 -2.56 -5.23 2.59
CA GLN A 16 -1.48 -5.54 1.65
C GLN A 16 -1.56 -6.95 1.07
N GLY A 17 -2.06 -7.93 1.87
CA GLY A 17 -2.08 -9.34 1.50
C GLY A 17 -2.98 -9.62 0.29
N LEU A 18 -4.14 -8.97 0.20
CA LEU A 18 -5.04 -9.15 -0.93
C LEU A 18 -4.43 -8.63 -2.23
N LEU A 19 -3.82 -7.44 -2.22
CA LEU A 19 -3.10 -6.88 -3.36
C LEU A 19 -1.96 -7.79 -3.80
N PHE A 20 -1.18 -8.29 -2.84
CA PHE A 20 -0.08 -9.20 -3.10
C PHE A 20 -0.57 -10.52 -3.72
N LEU A 21 -1.67 -11.09 -3.22
CA LEU A 21 -2.27 -12.30 -3.77
C LEU A 21 -2.73 -12.09 -5.23
N VAL A 22 -3.40 -10.98 -5.52
CA VAL A 22 -3.84 -10.65 -6.89
C VAL A 22 -2.64 -10.46 -7.81
N MET A 23 -1.56 -9.81 -7.36
CA MET A 23 -0.32 -9.68 -8.12
C MET A 23 0.35 -11.04 -8.37
N LEU A 24 0.38 -11.93 -7.39
CA LEU A 24 0.89 -13.30 -7.59
C LEU A 24 0.09 -14.07 -8.64
N CYS A 25 -1.24 -13.98 -8.60
CA CYS A 25 -2.10 -14.61 -9.61
C CYS A 25 -1.87 -14.02 -11.01
N TYR A 26 -1.59 -12.72 -11.10
CA TYR A 26 -1.27 -12.06 -12.36
C TYR A 26 0.09 -12.51 -12.93
N ASP A 27 1.13 -12.58 -12.09
CA ASP A 27 2.50 -12.88 -12.54
C ASP A 27 2.73 -14.38 -12.80
N PHE A 28 2.15 -15.25 -11.99
CA PHE A 28 2.44 -16.67 -11.97
C PHE A 28 1.24 -17.57 -12.34
N GLY A 29 0.05 -16.99 -12.50
CA GLY A 29 -1.15 -17.74 -12.87
C GLY A 29 -1.17 -18.11 -14.36
N PRO A 30 -1.95 -19.15 -14.75
CA PRO A 30 -2.26 -19.43 -16.14
C PRO A 30 -2.99 -18.25 -16.79
N LEU A 31 -2.96 -18.17 -18.13
CA LEU A 31 -3.52 -17.02 -18.89
C LEU A 31 -4.93 -16.62 -18.45
N SER A 32 -5.81 -17.60 -18.20
CA SER A 32 -7.18 -17.36 -17.72
C SER A 32 -7.26 -16.67 -16.35
N LEU A 33 -6.31 -16.99 -15.44
CA LEU A 33 -6.22 -16.35 -14.12
C LEU A 33 -5.60 -14.95 -14.21
N ARG A 34 -4.74 -14.70 -15.17
CA ARG A 34 -4.12 -13.36 -15.39
C ARG A 34 -5.17 -12.34 -15.80
N ASP A 35 -6.05 -12.68 -16.73
CA ASP A 35 -7.13 -11.79 -17.16
C ASP A 35 -8.10 -11.51 -16.02
N LEU A 36 -8.43 -12.54 -15.24
CA LEU A 36 -9.27 -12.40 -14.06
C LEU A 36 -8.59 -11.53 -12.99
N ALA A 37 -7.31 -11.76 -12.70
CA ALA A 37 -6.54 -10.97 -11.75
C ALA A 37 -6.46 -9.49 -12.17
N PHE A 38 -6.26 -9.20 -13.45
CA PHE A 38 -6.26 -7.84 -13.99
C PHE A 38 -7.60 -7.14 -13.73
N PHE A 39 -8.72 -7.84 -13.97
CA PHE A 39 -10.05 -7.31 -13.71
C PHE A 39 -10.30 -7.02 -12.22
N PHE A 40 -9.78 -7.87 -11.32
CA PHE A 40 -9.95 -7.69 -9.87
C PHE A 40 -8.95 -6.72 -9.23
N MET A 41 -7.89 -6.31 -9.93
CA MET A 41 -6.86 -5.41 -9.39
C MET A 41 -7.42 -4.09 -8.83
N PRO A 42 -8.33 -3.34 -9.50
CA PRO A 42 -8.91 -2.12 -8.95
C PRO A 42 -9.73 -2.37 -7.68
N PHE A 43 -10.44 -3.49 -7.59
CA PHE A 43 -11.21 -3.85 -6.38
C PHE A 43 -10.26 -4.17 -5.21
N ALA A 44 -9.20 -4.92 -5.45
CA ALA A 44 -8.18 -5.21 -4.45
C ALA A 44 -7.50 -3.92 -3.96
N TRP A 45 -7.25 -2.96 -4.85
CA TRP A 45 -6.70 -1.65 -4.49
C TRP A 45 -7.66 -0.84 -3.59
N ILE A 46 -8.97 -0.81 -3.90
CA ILE A 46 -9.98 -0.13 -3.07
C ILE A 46 -10.08 -0.79 -1.69
N ILE A 47 -10.08 -2.11 -1.63
CA ILE A 47 -10.12 -2.85 -0.36
C ILE A 47 -8.86 -2.57 0.45
N SER A 48 -7.68 -2.59 -0.17
CA SER A 48 -6.41 -2.26 0.46
C SER A 48 -6.42 -0.82 1.02
N LEU A 49 -6.92 0.14 0.24
CA LEU A 49 -7.08 1.52 0.67
C LEU A 49 -8.00 1.62 1.89
N PHE A 50 -9.15 0.93 1.88
CA PHE A 50 -10.11 0.92 2.99
C PHE A 50 -9.47 0.44 4.30
N PHE A 51 -8.79 -0.70 4.27
CA PHE A 51 -8.08 -1.21 5.46
C PHE A 51 -6.90 -0.32 5.86
N GLY A 52 -6.21 0.30 4.90
CA GLY A 52 -5.17 1.28 5.16
C GLY A 52 -5.71 2.52 5.89
N LEU A 53 -6.88 3.02 5.48
CA LEU A 53 -7.57 4.12 6.17
C LEU A 53 -8.00 3.71 7.59
N ALA A 54 -8.57 2.51 7.76
CA ALA A 54 -8.96 2.01 9.09
C ALA A 54 -7.75 1.88 10.02
N LEU A 55 -6.63 1.39 9.51
CA LEU A 55 -5.36 1.33 10.24
C LEU A 55 -4.88 2.73 10.66
N THR A 56 -4.99 3.71 9.77
CA THR A 56 -4.65 5.11 10.04
C THR A 56 -5.50 5.68 11.19
N VAL A 57 -6.81 5.37 11.24
CA VAL A 57 -7.70 5.76 12.34
C VAL A 57 -7.21 5.18 13.67
N ILE A 58 -6.88 3.89 13.69
CA ILE A 58 -6.42 3.22 14.92
C ILE A 58 -5.12 3.85 15.41
N ILE A 59 -4.15 4.05 14.52
CA ILE A 59 -2.86 4.66 14.88
C ILE A 59 -3.07 6.07 15.45
N ALA A 60 -3.87 6.87 14.78
CA ALA A 60 -4.11 8.26 15.15
C ALA A 60 -4.82 8.36 16.51
N LYS A 61 -5.87 7.60 16.72
CA LYS A 61 -6.63 7.60 17.97
C LYS A 61 -5.79 7.13 19.15
N ARG A 62 -5.00 6.08 18.97
CA ARG A 62 -4.07 5.60 20.00
C ARG A 62 -2.97 6.60 20.34
N SER A 63 -2.45 7.31 19.34
CA SER A 63 -1.45 8.36 19.60
C SER A 63 -2.02 9.51 20.43
N SER A 64 -3.36 9.71 20.39
CA SER A 64 -4.09 10.70 21.21
C SER A 64 -4.51 10.14 22.58
N GLY A 65 -4.22 8.88 22.90
CA GLY A 65 -4.61 8.23 24.14
C GLY A 65 -6.03 7.63 24.16
N ASP A 66 -6.74 7.70 23.03
CA ASP A 66 -8.07 7.14 22.86
C ASP A 66 -7.99 5.67 22.44
N ASP A 67 -8.64 4.77 23.20
CA ASP A 67 -8.77 3.38 22.77
C ASP A 67 -10.04 3.21 21.93
N ILE A 68 -9.86 2.90 20.65
CA ILE A 68 -10.95 2.76 19.69
C ILE A 68 -11.12 1.30 19.28
N GLY A 69 -12.36 0.82 19.30
CA GLY A 69 -12.71 -0.52 18.82
C GLY A 69 -12.61 -0.65 17.30
N HIS A 70 -12.40 -1.88 16.82
CA HIS A 70 -12.25 -2.18 15.39
C HIS A 70 -13.48 -1.75 14.58
N SER A 71 -14.68 -2.00 15.08
CA SER A 71 -15.93 -1.63 14.40
C SER A 71 -16.07 -0.12 14.22
N GLN A 72 -15.64 0.66 15.22
CA GLN A 72 -15.64 2.12 15.13
C GLN A 72 -14.60 2.62 14.13
N ALA A 73 -13.39 2.03 14.11
CA ALA A 73 -12.35 2.38 13.13
C ALA A 73 -12.79 2.09 11.70
N LEU A 74 -13.45 0.93 11.47
CA LEU A 74 -13.99 0.57 10.16
C LEU A 74 -15.13 1.51 9.74
N SER A 75 -16.02 1.87 10.66
CA SER A 75 -17.11 2.82 10.39
C SER A 75 -16.58 4.20 9.99
N LEU A 76 -15.57 4.71 10.70
CA LEU A 76 -14.93 5.99 10.36
C LEU A 76 -14.20 5.91 9.02
N ALA A 77 -13.50 4.80 8.75
CA ALA A 77 -12.83 4.57 7.47
C ALA A 77 -13.84 4.51 6.32
N PHE A 78 -15.00 3.86 6.53
CA PHE A 78 -16.07 3.80 5.54
C PHE A 78 -16.66 5.18 5.22
N ALA A 79 -16.91 5.99 6.24
CA ALA A 79 -17.41 7.36 6.05
C ALA A 79 -16.44 8.25 5.26
N LYS A 80 -15.12 7.96 5.32
CA LYS A 80 -14.07 8.69 4.59
C LYS A 80 -13.56 7.95 3.33
N LEU A 81 -14.22 6.85 2.94
CA LEU A 81 -13.78 6.04 1.82
C LEU A 81 -13.78 6.81 0.49
N LEU A 82 -14.85 7.57 0.22
CA LEU A 82 -14.97 8.31 -1.04
C LEU A 82 -13.89 9.40 -1.21
N PRO A 83 -13.67 10.32 -0.26
CA PRO A 83 -12.55 11.25 -0.35
C PRO A 83 -11.20 10.54 -0.31
N GLY A 84 -11.09 9.41 0.40
CA GLY A 84 -9.90 8.57 0.42
C GLY A 84 -9.57 7.96 -0.94
N ILE A 85 -10.56 7.42 -1.65
CA ILE A 85 -10.39 6.91 -3.03
C ILE A 85 -9.93 8.03 -3.96
N GLY A 86 -10.57 9.20 -3.90
CA GLY A 86 -10.17 10.34 -4.71
C GLY A 86 -8.74 10.80 -4.45
N ALA A 87 -8.36 10.94 -3.19
CA ALA A 87 -7.00 11.30 -2.81
C ALA A 87 -5.99 10.20 -3.17
N GLY A 88 -6.34 8.93 -2.93
CA GLY A 88 -5.50 7.78 -3.29
C GLY A 88 -5.27 7.65 -4.80
N ALA A 89 -6.31 7.88 -5.62
CA ALA A 89 -6.18 7.87 -7.07
C ALA A 89 -5.24 8.98 -7.56
N VAL A 90 -5.43 10.20 -7.07
CA VAL A 90 -4.54 11.34 -7.40
C VAL A 90 -3.11 11.06 -6.95
N PHE A 91 -2.92 10.53 -5.73
CA PHE A 91 -1.60 10.13 -5.22
C PHE A 91 -0.93 9.09 -6.11
N THR A 92 -1.67 8.06 -6.53
CA THR A 92 -1.16 7.00 -7.41
C THR A 92 -0.73 7.57 -8.75
N VAL A 93 -1.57 8.41 -9.39
CA VAL A 93 -1.23 9.04 -10.68
C VAL A 93 0.03 9.92 -10.56
N ILE A 94 0.09 10.79 -9.54
CA ILE A 94 1.24 11.67 -9.31
C ILE A 94 2.51 10.84 -9.06
N SER A 95 2.41 9.77 -8.27
CA SER A 95 3.55 8.90 -7.95
C SER A 95 4.03 8.12 -9.18
N CYS A 96 3.11 7.55 -9.96
CA CYS A 96 3.43 6.84 -11.19
C CYS A 96 4.08 7.76 -12.23
N LEU A 97 3.51 8.95 -12.46
CA LEU A 97 4.11 9.93 -13.38
C LEU A 97 5.48 10.39 -12.88
N GLY A 98 5.62 10.64 -11.58
CA GLY A 98 6.90 11.02 -11.00
C GLY A 98 7.98 9.96 -11.18
N LEU A 99 7.65 8.69 -10.95
CA LEU A 99 8.57 7.56 -11.12
C LEU A 99 8.87 7.28 -12.61
N LEU A 100 7.88 7.48 -13.50
CA LEU A 100 8.05 7.27 -14.93
C LEU A 100 9.03 8.27 -15.55
N PHE A 101 8.93 9.54 -15.17
CA PHE A 101 9.82 10.58 -15.73
C PHE A 101 11.19 10.56 -15.05
N PHE A 102 11.23 10.46 -13.72
CA PHE A 102 12.49 10.39 -12.96
C PHE A 102 12.24 9.77 -11.58
N VAL A 103 13.06 8.82 -11.20
CA VAL A 103 12.99 8.15 -9.88
C VAL A 103 13.08 9.14 -8.71
N VAL A 104 13.97 10.13 -8.81
CA VAL A 104 14.20 11.11 -7.73
C VAL A 104 12.99 12.01 -7.45
N PRO A 105 12.34 12.68 -8.45
CA PRO A 105 11.13 13.42 -8.18
C PRO A 105 9.95 12.55 -7.79
N GLY A 106 9.86 11.30 -8.28
CA GLY A 106 8.84 10.35 -7.84
C GLY A 106 8.94 10.05 -6.35
N LEU A 107 10.13 9.71 -5.87
CA LEU A 107 10.41 9.50 -4.44
C LEU A 107 10.17 10.77 -3.60
N TYR A 108 10.49 11.93 -4.14
CA TYR A 108 10.20 13.20 -3.49
C TYR A 108 8.70 13.41 -3.29
N TRP A 109 7.87 13.18 -4.31
CA TRP A 109 6.42 13.35 -4.21
C TRP A 109 5.78 12.31 -3.30
N ILE A 110 6.21 11.05 -3.37
CA ILE A 110 5.78 10.02 -2.42
C ILE A 110 6.06 10.47 -0.98
N THR A 111 7.26 11.00 -0.72
CA THR A 111 7.66 11.49 0.61
C THR A 111 6.80 12.67 1.07
N VAL A 112 6.53 13.63 0.19
CA VAL A 112 5.79 14.85 0.53
C VAL A 112 4.31 14.57 0.77
N PHE A 113 3.74 13.61 0.06
CA PHE A 113 2.31 13.31 0.11
C PHE A 113 1.94 12.08 0.93
N CYS A 114 2.89 11.41 1.60
CA CYS A 114 2.65 10.18 2.35
C CYS A 114 1.63 10.32 3.50
N PHE A 115 1.46 11.53 4.05
CA PHE A 115 0.53 11.80 5.16
C PHE A 115 -0.88 12.19 4.72
N PHE A 116 -1.21 12.14 3.42
CA PHE A 116 -2.57 12.48 2.97
C PHE A 116 -3.67 11.64 3.65
N PRO A 117 -3.50 10.34 3.97
CA PRO A 117 -4.56 9.58 4.61
C PRO A 117 -4.90 10.11 6.00
N PHE A 118 -3.89 10.59 6.74
CA PHE A 118 -4.11 11.23 8.05
C PHE A 118 -4.92 12.53 7.92
N ALA A 119 -4.61 13.35 6.93
CA ALA A 119 -5.33 14.60 6.69
C ALA A 119 -6.79 14.38 6.26
N VAL A 120 -7.05 13.32 5.46
CA VAL A 120 -8.43 12.94 5.07
C VAL A 120 -9.24 12.50 6.27
N ILE A 121 -8.64 11.70 7.16
CA ILE A 121 -9.35 11.06 8.27
C ILE A 121 -9.50 11.99 9.47
N LEU A 122 -8.41 12.65 9.89
CA LEU A 122 -8.36 13.39 11.14
C LEU A 122 -8.82 14.84 10.99
N GLU A 123 -8.52 15.46 9.86
CA GLU A 123 -8.80 16.88 9.64
C GLU A 123 -9.97 17.12 8.69
N ASP A 124 -10.64 16.05 8.24
CA ASP A 124 -11.76 16.10 7.31
C ASP A 124 -11.45 16.90 6.02
N LYS A 125 -10.21 16.83 5.58
CA LYS A 125 -9.77 17.53 4.38
C LYS A 125 -10.24 16.79 3.13
N GLY A 126 -10.78 17.55 2.19
CA GLY A 126 -11.02 17.04 0.84
C GLY A 126 -9.71 16.67 0.13
N VAL A 127 -9.83 16.13 -1.09
CA VAL A 127 -8.68 15.62 -1.86
C VAL A 127 -7.50 16.60 -1.91
N TRP A 128 -7.73 17.82 -2.37
CA TRP A 128 -6.67 18.83 -2.50
C TRP A 128 -6.16 19.34 -1.15
N GLY A 129 -7.06 19.54 -0.19
CA GLY A 129 -6.69 19.98 1.16
C GLY A 129 -5.81 18.97 1.88
N SER A 130 -6.01 17.67 1.64
CA SER A 130 -5.19 16.61 2.24
C SER A 130 -3.76 16.62 1.72
N PHE A 131 -3.54 16.92 0.43
CA PHE A 131 -2.19 17.06 -0.14
C PHE A 131 -1.47 18.30 0.36
N GLN A 132 -2.16 19.44 0.43
CA GLN A 132 -1.60 20.66 1.02
C GLN A 132 -1.17 20.41 2.46
N ARG A 133 -2.04 19.79 3.24
CA ARG A 133 -1.75 19.47 4.65
C ARG A 133 -0.60 18.47 4.80
N SER A 134 -0.55 17.43 3.98
CA SER A 134 0.56 16.48 3.96
C SER A 134 1.90 17.18 3.68
N ARG A 135 1.92 18.09 2.71
CA ARG A 135 3.10 18.92 2.38
C ARG A 135 3.55 19.77 3.58
N ASP A 136 2.61 20.41 4.28
CA ASP A 136 2.90 21.24 5.44
C ASP A 136 3.45 20.42 6.60
N LEU A 137 2.89 19.23 6.85
CA LEU A 137 3.38 18.31 7.88
C LEU A 137 4.81 17.83 7.64
N VAL A 138 5.17 17.62 6.38
CA VAL A 138 6.53 17.17 6.01
C VAL A 138 7.52 18.35 5.94
N GLN A 139 7.03 19.59 5.90
CA GLN A 139 7.88 20.77 5.84
C GLN A 139 8.76 20.87 7.08
N GLY A 140 10.07 20.96 6.90
CA GLY A 140 11.07 20.93 7.98
C GLY A 140 11.62 19.53 8.33
N TYR A 141 10.87 18.45 8.05
CA TYR A 141 11.27 17.07 8.36
C TYR A 141 11.53 16.19 7.11
N ARG A 142 11.57 16.79 5.92
CA ARG A 142 11.66 16.07 4.62
C ARG A 142 12.78 15.03 4.59
N ARG A 143 13.98 15.35 5.09
CA ARG A 143 15.12 14.42 5.11
C ARG A 143 14.85 13.21 6.00
N LYS A 144 14.23 13.42 7.17
CA LYS A 144 13.89 12.31 8.10
C LYS A 144 12.82 11.41 7.51
N VAL A 145 11.77 12.00 6.93
CA VAL A 145 10.69 11.25 6.28
C VAL A 145 11.21 10.50 5.04
N ALA A 146 12.03 11.13 4.20
CA ALA A 146 12.67 10.47 3.07
C ALA A 146 13.58 9.32 3.50
N GLY A 147 14.38 9.52 4.56
CA GLY A 147 15.21 8.46 5.13
C GLY A 147 14.41 7.28 5.65
N ALA A 148 13.28 7.53 6.31
CA ALA A 148 12.37 6.46 6.76
C ALA A 148 11.79 5.68 5.57
N HIS A 149 11.32 6.36 4.52
CA HIS A 149 10.83 5.71 3.29
C HIS A 149 11.91 4.89 2.60
N LEU A 150 13.12 5.41 2.51
CA LEU A 150 14.26 4.69 1.93
C LEU A 150 14.60 3.44 2.74
N ALA A 151 14.59 3.53 4.08
CA ALA A 151 14.82 2.39 4.95
C ALA A 151 13.75 1.31 4.77
N VAL A 152 12.46 1.69 4.69
CA VAL A 152 11.37 0.76 4.41
C VAL A 152 11.53 0.13 3.03
N LEU A 153 11.83 0.92 2.00
CA LEU A 153 12.04 0.43 0.64
C LEU A 153 13.19 -0.60 0.59
N LEU A 154 14.32 -0.30 1.20
CA LEU A 154 15.47 -1.22 1.28
C LEU A 154 15.13 -2.50 2.03
N SER A 155 14.36 -2.41 3.13
CA SER A 155 13.91 -3.57 3.88
C SER A 155 12.98 -4.46 3.05
N VAL A 156 12.02 -3.86 2.34
CA VAL A 156 11.13 -4.59 1.43
C VAL A 156 11.91 -5.24 0.29
N CYS A 157 12.83 -4.52 -0.34
CA CYS A 157 13.70 -5.07 -1.39
C CYS A 157 14.55 -6.23 -0.88
N ALA A 158 15.10 -6.13 0.33
CA ALA A 158 15.92 -7.19 0.94
C ALA A 158 15.13 -8.48 1.21
N ILE A 159 13.81 -8.40 1.41
CA ILE A 159 12.94 -9.56 1.62
C ILE A 159 12.39 -10.08 0.28
N VAL A 160 11.88 -9.18 -0.55
CA VAL A 160 11.15 -9.54 -1.79
C VAL A 160 12.09 -10.03 -2.89
N LEU A 161 13.26 -9.41 -3.06
CA LEU A 161 14.23 -9.80 -4.10
C LEU A 161 14.70 -11.25 -3.97
N PRO A 162 15.16 -11.75 -2.79
CA PRO A 162 15.54 -13.15 -2.63
C PRO A 162 14.36 -14.09 -2.85
N PHE A 163 13.16 -13.70 -2.45
CA PHE A 163 11.95 -14.50 -2.66
C PHE A 163 11.62 -14.65 -4.15
N ILE A 164 11.63 -13.56 -4.93
CA ILE A 164 11.38 -13.58 -6.38
C ILE A 164 12.48 -14.38 -7.10
N LEU A 165 13.76 -14.19 -6.72
CA LEU A 165 14.88 -14.95 -7.30
C LEU A 165 14.77 -16.42 -6.98
N GLY A 166 14.44 -16.78 -5.75
CA GLY A 166 14.21 -18.17 -5.33
C GLY A 166 13.07 -18.82 -6.10
N MET A 167 11.94 -18.13 -6.26
CA MET A 167 10.82 -18.63 -7.06
C MET A 167 11.21 -18.84 -8.53
N LYS A 168 11.92 -17.91 -9.15
CA LYS A 168 12.39 -18.06 -10.55
C LYS A 168 13.37 -19.23 -10.69
N LEU A 169 14.31 -19.38 -9.78
CA LEU A 169 15.27 -20.49 -9.79
C LEU A 169 14.61 -21.87 -9.60
N LEU A 170 13.54 -21.94 -8.81
CA LEU A 170 12.81 -23.20 -8.59
C LEU A 170 11.83 -23.52 -9.72
N TRP A 171 11.32 -22.51 -10.43
CA TRP A 171 10.25 -22.68 -11.42
C TRP A 171 10.78 -22.84 -12.86
N VAL A 172 11.85 -22.14 -13.23
CA VAL A 172 12.48 -22.24 -14.57
C VAL A 172 12.91 -23.66 -14.91
N PRO A 173 13.59 -24.43 -14.02
CA PRO A 173 13.98 -25.80 -14.35
C PRO A 173 12.79 -26.74 -14.61
N ARG A 174 11.66 -26.53 -13.93
CA ARG A 174 10.47 -27.39 -14.09
C ARG A 174 9.78 -27.20 -15.44
N ILE A 175 9.72 -25.96 -15.95
CA ILE A 175 9.16 -25.69 -17.28
C ILE A 175 10.08 -26.26 -18.37
N TYR A 176 11.38 -26.11 -18.23
CA TYR A 176 12.32 -26.71 -19.18
C TYR A 176 12.18 -28.23 -19.22
N GLN A 177 12.08 -28.91 -18.08
CA GLN A 177 11.88 -30.33 -18.02
C GLN A 177 10.57 -30.78 -18.67
N SER A 178 9.44 -30.11 -18.44
CA SER A 178 8.16 -30.47 -19.05
C SER A 178 8.15 -30.31 -20.58
N ILE A 179 8.88 -29.34 -21.11
CA ILE A 179 8.97 -29.11 -22.57
C ILE A 179 9.84 -30.19 -23.26
N PHE A 180 10.85 -30.69 -22.57
CA PHE A 180 11.81 -31.63 -23.17
C PHE A 180 11.54 -33.11 -22.81
N THR A 181 10.64 -33.44 -21.89
CA THR A 181 10.23 -34.80 -21.56
C THR A 181 9.00 -35.28 -22.33
N ASP A 182 8.22 -34.35 -22.92
CA ASP A 182 7.02 -34.64 -23.72
C ASP A 182 7.30 -34.61 -25.25
N ALA A 183 8.58 -34.57 -25.67
CA ALA A 183 9.07 -34.68 -27.03
C ALA A 183 9.81 -36.03 -27.23
#